data_1f4d03480beaef45f6b83194442a3aea
#
_entry.id   1f4d03480beaef45f6b83194442a3aea
#
_cell.length_a   1.000
_cell.length_b   1.000
_cell.length_c   1.000
_cell.angle_alpha   90.00
_cell.angle_beta   90.00
_cell.angle_gamma   90.00
#
_symmetry.space_group_name_H-M   'P 1'
#
loop_
_entity.id
_entity.type
_entity.pdbx_description
1 polymer ?
#
loop_
_entity_poly.entity_id
_entity_poly.type
_entity_poly.pdbx_seq_one_letter_code
_entity_poly.pdbx_strand_id
1 'polypeptide(L)' 'MTVRAALVFLLAVGLTGCVTSGDQNPLKTDKGRDEARDAYIQLGLGYLQRGNTEQAKVPLRKALEIDPSSADAHAALAV' A
#
# COMPACT_ATOMS: atom_id res chain seq x y z
N MET A 1 2.22 13.05 -42.90
CA MET A 1 2.48 14.18 -41.97
C MET A 1 1.43 14.32 -40.89
N THR A 2 0.19 14.01 -41.13
CA THR A 2 -0.90 14.10 -40.15
C THR A 2 -0.83 13.01 -39.05
N VAL A 3 -0.22 11.85 -39.35
CA VAL A 3 -0.13 10.73 -38.40
C VAL A 3 0.88 10.98 -37.27
N ARG A 4 1.95 11.73 -37.57
CA ARG A 4 2.97 12.05 -36.56
C ARG A 4 2.46 13.06 -35.52
N ALA A 5 1.65 14.03 -35.97
CA ALA A 5 1.06 15.00 -35.05
C ALA A 5 0.00 14.35 -34.15
N ALA A 6 -0.77 13.38 -34.67
CA ALA A 6 -1.75 12.63 -33.90
C ALA A 6 -1.10 11.71 -32.85
N LEU A 7 0.03 11.10 -33.18
CA LEU A 7 0.80 10.27 -32.25
C LEU A 7 1.39 11.08 -31.09
N VAL A 8 1.91 12.27 -31.37
CA VAL A 8 2.45 13.16 -30.35
C VAL A 8 1.34 13.65 -29.42
N PHE A 9 0.16 13.91 -29.97
CA PHE A 9 -1.01 14.35 -29.19
C PHE A 9 -1.52 13.24 -28.26
N LEU A 10 -1.54 11.99 -28.73
CA LEU A 10 -1.93 10.84 -27.92
C LEU A 10 -0.95 10.58 -26.76
N LEU A 11 0.33 10.77 -26.96
CA LEU A 11 1.35 10.64 -25.92
C LEU A 11 1.23 11.73 -24.85
N ALA A 12 0.87 12.95 -25.23
CA ALA A 12 0.68 14.05 -24.30
C ALA A 12 -0.55 13.83 -23.40
N VAL A 13 -1.62 13.24 -23.91
CA VAL A 13 -2.83 12.92 -23.13
C VAL A 13 -2.58 11.79 -22.15
N GLY A 14 -1.73 10.81 -22.50
CA GLY A 14 -1.38 9.71 -21.60
C GLY A 14 -0.59 10.15 -20.37
N LEU A 15 0.20 11.23 -20.47
CA LEU A 15 1.01 11.72 -19.36
C LEU A 15 0.19 12.51 -18.31
N THR A 16 -0.93 13.10 -18.69
CA THR A 16 -1.77 13.85 -17.75
C THR A 16 -2.60 12.98 -16.82
N GLY A 17 -2.84 11.70 -17.18
CA GLY A 17 -3.58 10.76 -16.34
C GLY A 17 -2.86 10.33 -15.08
N CYS A 18 -1.53 10.46 -15.03
CA CYS A 18 -0.73 10.04 -13.86
C CYS A 18 -0.68 11.10 -12.74
N VAL A 19 -1.04 12.35 -13.02
CA VAL A 19 -0.91 13.46 -12.05
C VAL A 19 -2.09 13.53 -11.10
N THR A 20 -3.26 13.01 -11.49
CA THR A 20 -4.49 13.10 -10.69
C THR A 20 -4.56 12.10 -9.55
N SER A 21 -3.69 11.08 -9.52
CA SER A 21 -3.68 10.06 -8.46
C SER A 21 -2.81 10.41 -7.26
N GLY A 22 -2.06 11.53 -7.32
CA GLY A 22 -1.11 11.91 -6.28
C GLY A 22 -1.65 12.72 -5.10
N ASP A 23 -2.90 13.22 -5.19
CA ASP A 23 -3.42 14.18 -4.22
C ASP A 23 -4.20 13.55 -3.05
N GLN A 24 -4.39 12.23 -3.04
CA GLN A 24 -5.10 11.55 -1.96
C GLN A 24 -4.12 10.82 -1.05
N ASN A 25 -3.97 11.34 0.17
CA ASN A 25 -3.27 10.62 1.21
C ASN A 25 -4.19 9.52 1.76
N PRO A 26 -3.89 8.22 1.54
CA PRO A 26 -4.75 7.12 1.99
C PRO A 26 -4.91 7.06 3.51
N LEU A 27 -3.97 7.64 4.27
CA LEU A 27 -4.04 7.63 5.73
C LEU A 27 -5.04 8.62 6.31
N LYS A 28 -5.63 9.51 5.48
CA LYS A 28 -6.66 10.47 5.93
C LYS A 28 -8.07 9.90 5.96
N THR A 29 -8.30 8.72 5.37
CA THR A 29 -9.61 8.07 5.37
C THR A 29 -9.56 6.78 6.16
N ASP A 30 -10.69 6.39 6.75
CA ASP A 30 -10.79 5.12 7.50
C ASP A 30 -10.51 3.94 6.57
N LYS A 31 -11.02 3.97 5.35
CA LYS A 31 -10.77 2.94 4.35
C LYS A 31 -9.29 2.87 3.99
N GLY A 32 -8.64 4.03 3.80
CA GLY A 32 -7.21 4.08 3.49
C GLY A 32 -6.35 3.53 4.62
N ARG A 33 -6.71 3.83 5.87
CA ARG A 33 -6.01 3.27 7.03
C ARG A 33 -6.20 1.77 7.14
N ASP A 34 -7.40 1.26 6.89
CA ASP A 34 -7.67 -0.17 6.91
C ASP A 34 -6.87 -0.90 5.84
N GLU A 35 -6.79 -0.33 4.64
CA GLU A 35 -6.00 -0.90 3.55
C GLU A 35 -4.51 -0.92 3.89
N ALA A 36 -3.99 0.15 4.48
CA ALA A 36 -2.58 0.23 4.88
C ALA A 36 -2.28 -0.77 6.00
N ARG A 37 -3.13 -0.85 7.01
CA ARG A 37 -3.02 -1.85 8.08
C ARG A 37 -2.95 -3.26 7.50
N ASP A 38 -3.88 -3.60 6.60
CA ASP A 38 -3.95 -4.93 6.01
C ASP A 38 -2.70 -5.23 5.16
N ALA A 39 -2.18 -4.25 4.44
CA ALA A 39 -0.95 -4.42 3.68
C ALA A 39 0.24 -4.74 4.58
N TYR A 40 0.37 -4.06 5.71
CA TYR A 40 1.43 -4.35 6.68
C TYR A 40 1.26 -5.73 7.32
N ILE A 41 0.03 -6.15 7.61
CA ILE A 41 -0.24 -7.49 8.12
C ILE A 41 0.17 -8.54 7.09
N GLN A 42 -0.18 -8.37 5.83
CA GLN A 42 0.20 -9.30 4.77
C GLN A 42 1.72 -9.39 4.61
N LEU A 43 2.41 -8.27 4.69
CA LEU A 43 3.87 -8.26 4.65
C LEU A 43 4.46 -9.05 5.83
N GLY A 44 3.96 -8.82 7.03
CA GLY A 44 4.40 -9.53 8.23
C GLY A 44 4.17 -11.03 8.14
N LEU A 45 2.99 -11.43 7.69
CA LEU A 45 2.66 -12.85 7.49
C LEU A 45 3.59 -13.49 6.45
N GLY A 46 3.93 -12.77 5.39
CA GLY A 46 4.90 -13.25 4.39
C GLY A 46 6.26 -13.53 4.98
N TYR A 47 6.76 -12.67 5.87
CA TYR A 47 8.00 -12.92 6.59
C TYR A 47 7.91 -14.13 7.52
N LEU A 48 6.79 -14.29 8.24
CA LEU A 48 6.57 -15.45 9.11
C LEU A 48 6.58 -16.76 8.33
N GLN A 49 5.98 -16.79 7.14
CA GLN A 49 5.99 -17.97 6.28
C GLN A 49 7.38 -18.39 5.85
N ARG A 50 8.31 -17.43 5.77
CA ARG A 50 9.71 -17.68 5.43
C ARG A 50 10.59 -17.97 6.64
N GLY A 51 10.01 -17.98 7.83
CA GLY A 51 10.77 -18.15 9.07
C GLY A 51 11.46 -16.88 9.56
N ASN A 52 11.20 -15.73 8.96
CA ASN A 52 11.82 -14.45 9.29
C ASN A 52 11.03 -13.73 10.38
N THR A 53 11.00 -14.29 11.57
CA THR A 53 10.17 -13.81 12.68
C THR A 53 10.51 -12.38 13.11
N GLU A 54 11.80 -12.07 13.24
CA GLU A 54 12.22 -10.72 13.65
C GLU A 54 11.86 -9.65 12.64
N GLN A 55 12.01 -9.97 11.34
CA GLN A 55 11.63 -9.05 10.28
C GLN A 55 10.12 -8.87 10.19
N ALA A 56 9.35 -9.89 10.54
CA ALA A 56 7.89 -9.83 10.55
C ALA A 56 7.35 -8.83 11.57
N LYS A 57 8.05 -8.65 12.69
CA LYS A 57 7.62 -7.74 13.75
C LYS A 57 7.53 -6.29 13.30
N VAL A 58 8.38 -5.86 12.38
CA VAL A 58 8.41 -4.48 11.90
C VAL A 58 7.08 -4.08 11.23
N PRO A 59 6.61 -4.76 10.17
CA PRO A 59 5.34 -4.39 9.56
C PRO A 59 4.14 -4.66 10.48
N LEU A 60 4.19 -5.68 11.33
CA LEU A 60 3.08 -5.98 12.24
C LEU A 60 2.92 -4.87 13.29
N ARG A 61 4.02 -4.33 13.80
CA ARG A 61 3.96 -3.17 14.69
C ARG A 61 3.44 -1.92 13.98
N LYS A 62 3.81 -1.73 12.72
CA LYS A 62 3.26 -0.66 11.90
C LYS A 62 1.74 -0.78 11.76
N ALA A 63 1.23 -1.99 11.56
CA ALA A 63 -0.20 -2.24 11.52
C ALA A 63 -0.89 -1.82 12.82
N LEU A 64 -0.26 -2.10 13.96
CA LEU A 64 -0.78 -1.72 15.28
C LEU A 64 -0.68 -0.21 15.56
N GLU A 65 0.28 0.48 14.96
CA GLU A 65 0.32 1.95 15.01
C GLU A 65 -0.89 2.56 14.30
N ILE A 66 -1.32 1.93 13.20
CA ILE A 66 -2.48 2.37 12.42
C ILE A 66 -3.78 1.97 13.12
N ASP A 67 -3.85 0.73 13.59
CA ASP A 67 -5.02 0.19 14.28
C ASP A 67 -4.58 -0.63 15.50
N PRO A 68 -4.52 -0.02 16.69
CA PRO A 68 -4.09 -0.71 17.91
C PRO A 68 -4.99 -1.89 18.32
N SER A 69 -6.21 -1.95 17.80
CA SER A 69 -7.17 -3.01 18.13
C SER A 69 -7.19 -4.14 17.11
N SER A 70 -6.28 -4.14 16.14
CA SER A 70 -6.24 -5.17 15.11
C SER A 70 -5.96 -6.54 15.70
N ALA A 71 -6.97 -7.41 15.71
CA ALA A 71 -6.84 -8.77 16.20
C ALA A 71 -5.84 -9.59 15.37
N ASP A 72 -5.85 -9.38 14.06
CA ASP A 72 -4.96 -10.09 13.14
C ASP A 72 -3.49 -9.75 13.40
N ALA A 73 -3.17 -8.47 13.62
CA ALA A 73 -1.80 -8.04 13.90
C ALA A 73 -1.33 -8.56 15.26
N HIS A 74 -2.19 -8.52 16.29
CA HIS A 74 -1.88 -9.06 17.61
C HIS A 74 -1.66 -10.58 17.55
N ALA A 75 -2.52 -11.30 16.83
CA ALA A 75 -2.39 -12.74 16.66
C ALA A 75 -1.08 -13.11 15.95
N ALA A 76 -0.73 -12.38 14.91
CA ALA A 76 0.52 -12.63 14.18
C ALA A 76 1.76 -12.36 15.05
N LEU A 77 1.74 -11.34 15.90
CA LEU A 77 2.84 -11.04 16.82
C LEU A 77 2.99 -12.05 17.96
N ALA A 78 1.94 -12.81 18.25
CA ALA A 78 1.95 -13.82 19.32
C ALA A 78 2.65 -15.13 18.92
N VAL A 79 3.08 -15.25 17.68
CA VAL A 79 3.75 -16.47 17.17
C VAL A 79 5.20 -16.59 17.59
#